data_81a7c4745549441fe622a3f0dacc0c2b
#
_entry.id   81a7c4745549441fe622a3f0dacc0c2b
#
_cell.length_a   1.000
_cell.length_b   1.000
_cell.length_c   1.000
_cell.angle_alpha   90.00
_cell.angle_beta   90.00
_cell.angle_gamma   90.00
#
_symmetry.space_group_name_H-M   'P 1'
#
loop_
_entity.id
_entity.type
_entity.pdbx_description
1 polymer ?
#
loop_
_entity_poly.entity_id
_entity_poly.type
_entity_poly.pdbx_seq_one_letter_code
_entity_poly.pdbx_strand_id
1 'polypeptide(L)'
;TAAASGFISESIDFGPFTLRPGLRIEIFEQERVDRLAGSLYQDKSLVVALPGIAFSSNIMGGTIFGGIHRGFTPPSSGALKILNFGEGLEESGLDLEAEKSWNKEIGIRGNLSLLDYEIAGFHIDIENLVAAGRGTAFKNLGKVNSQGIEVRSDFLFSKLASFLPNIGVAYTYLSTSVVDGTIISNIQ
;
A
#
# COMPACT_ATOMS: atom_id res chain seq x y z
N THR A 1 -9.33 5.81 19.25
CA THR A 1 -9.22 4.98 18.04
C THR A 1 -9.21 3.52 18.43
N ALA A 2 -10.07 2.70 17.84
CA ALA A 2 -10.09 1.25 17.97
C ALA A 2 -10.07 0.62 16.57
N ALA A 3 -9.47 -0.55 16.44
CA ALA A 3 -9.47 -1.31 15.19
C ALA A 3 -9.60 -2.80 15.50
N ALA A 4 -10.39 -3.50 14.70
CA ALA A 4 -10.51 -4.95 14.71
C ALA A 4 -10.42 -5.48 13.29
N SER A 5 -9.77 -6.62 13.09
CA SER A 5 -9.72 -7.26 11.78
C SER A 5 -9.85 -8.77 11.88
N GLY A 6 -10.49 -9.36 10.87
CA GLY A 6 -10.57 -10.79 10.66
C GLY A 6 -10.23 -11.14 9.22
N PHE A 7 -9.61 -12.29 8.99
CA PHE A 7 -9.30 -12.74 7.64
C PHE A 7 -9.55 -14.23 7.46
N ILE A 8 -9.81 -14.61 6.22
CA ILE A 8 -9.85 -16.00 5.75
C ILE A 8 -9.03 -16.10 4.46
N SER A 9 -8.25 -17.16 4.35
CA SER A 9 -7.54 -17.49 3.11
C SER A 9 -7.47 -18.99 2.94
N GLU A 10 -7.47 -19.44 1.69
CA GLU A 10 -7.36 -20.85 1.31
C GLU A 10 -6.16 -21.03 0.37
N SER A 11 -5.51 -22.18 0.41
CA SER A 11 -4.45 -22.56 -0.53
C SER A 11 -4.94 -23.76 -1.33
N ILE A 12 -5.09 -23.56 -2.63
CA ILE A 12 -5.64 -24.55 -3.55
C ILE A 12 -4.56 -24.93 -4.54
N ASP A 13 -4.14 -26.20 -4.52
CA ASP A 13 -3.08 -26.71 -5.36
C ASP A 13 -3.65 -27.44 -6.59
N PHE A 14 -3.17 -27.06 -7.76
CA PHE A 14 -3.51 -27.64 -9.07
C PHE A 14 -2.23 -28.08 -9.79
N GLY A 15 -1.65 -29.20 -9.34
CA GLY A 15 -0.38 -29.69 -9.87
C GLY A 15 0.77 -28.70 -9.56
N PRO A 16 1.40 -28.09 -10.59
CA PRO A 16 2.48 -27.12 -10.34
C PRO A 16 1.99 -25.73 -9.92
N PHE A 17 0.67 -25.47 -9.97
CA PHE A 17 0.07 -24.19 -9.67
C PHE A 17 -0.57 -24.20 -8.28
N THR A 18 -0.34 -23.13 -7.53
CA THR A 18 -1.04 -22.86 -6.27
C THR A 18 -1.79 -21.55 -6.41
N LEU A 19 -3.08 -21.55 -6.08
CA LEU A 19 -3.94 -20.37 -6.01
C LEU A 19 -4.29 -20.07 -4.56
N ARG A 20 -4.23 -18.80 -4.17
CA ARG A 20 -4.54 -18.36 -2.80
C ARG A 20 -5.53 -17.21 -2.81
N PRO A 21 -6.84 -17.48 -2.88
CA PRO A 21 -7.85 -16.46 -2.60
C PRO A 21 -7.84 -16.10 -1.11
N GLY A 22 -8.15 -14.84 -0.82
CA GLY A 22 -8.26 -14.35 0.55
C GLY A 22 -9.23 -13.18 0.65
N LEU A 23 -9.79 -13.02 1.83
CA LEU A 23 -10.63 -11.89 2.21
C LEU A 23 -10.27 -11.45 3.61
N ARG A 24 -10.00 -10.17 3.78
CA ARG A 24 -9.84 -9.53 5.08
C ARG A 24 -10.96 -8.49 5.25
N ILE A 25 -11.52 -8.43 6.45
CA ILE A 25 -12.48 -7.40 6.84
C ILE A 25 -11.85 -6.61 7.97
N GLU A 26 -11.86 -5.29 7.83
CA GLU A 26 -11.40 -4.37 8.87
C GLU A 26 -12.56 -3.50 9.33
N ILE A 27 -12.67 -3.37 10.65
CA ILE A 27 -13.56 -2.45 11.33
C ILE A 27 -12.66 -1.43 12.03
N PHE A 28 -12.85 -0.17 11.72
CA PHE A 28 -12.03 0.92 12.23
C PHE A 28 -12.93 2.00 12.81
N GLU A 29 -12.66 2.37 14.07
CA GLU A 29 -13.37 3.42 14.78
C GLU A 29 -12.36 4.48 15.20
N GLN A 30 -12.64 5.72 14.85
CA GLN A 30 -11.80 6.85 15.19
C GLN A 30 -12.65 7.93 15.86
N GLU A 31 -12.22 8.33 17.05
CA GLU A 31 -12.80 9.43 17.80
C GLU A 31 -11.76 10.53 17.96
N ARG A 32 -12.22 11.75 17.87
CA ARG A 32 -11.39 12.93 18.13
C ARG A 32 -12.18 13.94 18.94
N VAL A 33 -11.55 14.47 19.98
CA VAL A 33 -12.05 15.61 20.76
C VAL A 33 -11.06 16.75 20.62
N ASP A 34 -11.47 17.87 20.02
CA ASP A 34 -10.67 19.10 20.00
C ASP A 34 -11.00 19.96 21.23
N ARG A 35 -10.15 19.89 22.24
CA ARG A 35 -10.34 20.60 23.50
C ARG A 35 -10.07 22.10 23.40
N LEU A 36 -9.34 22.54 22.36
CA LEU A 36 -9.03 23.94 22.13
C LEU A 36 -10.16 24.68 21.39
N ALA A 37 -10.93 23.94 20.61
CA ALA A 37 -12.07 24.46 19.84
C ALA A 37 -13.42 24.15 20.51
N GLY A 38 -13.52 24.34 21.82
CA GLY A 38 -14.80 24.16 22.53
C GLY A 38 -15.26 22.71 22.72
N SER A 39 -14.33 21.75 22.72
CA SER A 39 -14.62 20.32 22.88
C SER A 39 -15.48 19.73 21.76
N LEU A 40 -15.25 20.15 20.52
CA LEU A 40 -15.88 19.54 19.37
C LEU A 40 -15.51 18.07 19.28
N TYR A 41 -16.52 17.23 19.20
CA TYR A 41 -16.42 15.79 19.09
C TYR A 41 -16.66 15.36 17.64
N GLN A 42 -15.80 14.52 17.11
CA GLN A 42 -15.98 13.88 15.81
C GLN A 42 -15.68 12.40 15.96
N ASP A 43 -16.53 11.57 15.42
CA ASP A 43 -16.36 10.13 15.31
C ASP A 43 -16.50 9.68 13.86
N LYS A 44 -15.75 8.64 13.51
CA LYS A 44 -15.86 7.98 12.21
C LYS A 44 -15.69 6.48 12.40
N SER A 45 -16.65 5.73 11.91
CA SER A 45 -16.62 4.27 11.85
C SER A 45 -16.56 3.83 10.39
N LEU A 46 -15.68 2.89 10.08
CA LEU A 46 -15.48 2.35 8.74
C LEU A 46 -15.42 0.82 8.80
N VAL A 47 -16.13 0.18 7.89
CA VAL A 47 -16.00 -1.26 7.64
C VAL A 47 -15.51 -1.45 6.21
N VAL A 48 -14.37 -2.12 6.05
CA VAL A 48 -13.73 -2.27 4.74
C VAL A 48 -13.48 -3.75 4.46
N ALA A 49 -13.89 -4.20 3.28
CA ALA A 49 -13.56 -5.52 2.75
C ALA A 49 -12.36 -5.42 1.81
N LEU A 50 -11.35 -6.24 2.06
CA LEU A 50 -10.07 -6.28 1.36
C LEU A 50 -9.88 -7.66 0.72
N PRO A 51 -10.47 -7.90 -0.45
CA PRO A 51 -10.25 -9.13 -1.20
C PRO A 51 -8.86 -9.17 -1.81
N GLY A 52 -8.35 -10.37 -1.99
CA GLY A 52 -7.12 -10.61 -2.71
C GLY A 52 -7.05 -12.02 -3.28
N ILE A 53 -6.25 -12.17 -4.31
CA ILE A 53 -5.93 -13.47 -4.89
C ILE A 53 -4.47 -13.46 -5.31
N ALA A 54 -3.75 -14.51 -4.93
CA ALA A 54 -2.37 -14.71 -5.36
C ALA A 54 -2.25 -16.07 -6.05
N PHE A 55 -1.28 -16.17 -6.95
CA PHE A 55 -0.91 -17.42 -7.57
C PHE A 55 0.60 -17.64 -7.51
N SER A 56 1.00 -18.89 -7.55
CA SER A 56 2.40 -19.26 -7.77
C SER A 56 2.48 -20.54 -8.58
N SER A 57 3.57 -20.71 -9.32
CA SER A 57 3.86 -21.92 -10.06
C SER A 57 5.35 -22.22 -10.04
N ASN A 58 5.70 -23.45 -9.70
CA ASN A 58 7.07 -23.91 -9.78
C ASN A 58 7.41 -24.28 -11.24
N ILE A 59 8.45 -23.66 -11.74
CA ILE A 59 9.03 -23.91 -13.06
C ILE A 59 10.49 -24.34 -12.92
N MET A 60 11.10 -24.86 -13.99
CA MET A 60 12.52 -25.21 -13.95
C MET A 60 13.39 -24.01 -13.53
N GLY A 61 14.08 -24.15 -12.40
CA GLY A 61 14.98 -23.12 -11.87
C GLY A 61 14.37 -22.01 -11.04
N GLY A 62 13.03 -22.04 -10.79
CA GLY A 62 12.41 -21.01 -9.95
C GLY A 62 10.92 -21.13 -9.77
N THR A 63 10.33 -20.06 -9.30
CA THR A 63 8.88 -19.92 -9.08
C THR A 63 8.41 -18.62 -9.73
N ILE A 64 7.42 -18.71 -10.61
CA ILE A 64 6.64 -17.55 -11.04
C ILE A 64 5.56 -17.31 -9.98
N PHE A 65 5.34 -16.07 -9.63
CA PHE A 65 4.31 -15.67 -8.68
C PHE A 65 3.64 -14.38 -9.13
N GLY A 66 2.47 -14.12 -8.57
CA GLY A 66 1.79 -12.86 -8.76
C GLY A 66 0.50 -12.80 -7.96
N GLY A 67 -0.14 -11.64 -8.00
CA GLY A 67 -1.38 -11.45 -7.30
C GLY A 67 -2.00 -10.08 -7.51
N ILE A 68 -3.22 -9.97 -7.04
CA ILE A 68 -3.95 -8.71 -6.94
C ILE A 68 -4.66 -8.68 -5.59
N HIS A 69 -4.53 -7.58 -4.88
CA HIS A 69 -5.21 -7.40 -3.60
C HIS A 69 -5.63 -5.95 -3.38
N ARG A 70 -6.67 -5.78 -2.59
CA ARG A 70 -7.10 -4.47 -2.15
C ARG A 70 -6.34 -4.05 -0.90
N GLY A 71 -5.81 -2.81 -0.91
CA GLY A 71 -5.22 -2.13 0.23
C GLY A 71 -6.15 -1.05 0.76
N PHE A 72 -5.91 -0.63 2.00
CA PHE A 72 -6.67 0.37 2.72
C PHE A 72 -5.76 1.13 3.69
N THR A 73 -5.91 2.47 3.71
CA THR A 73 -5.28 3.32 4.71
C THR A 73 -6.36 4.22 5.32
N PRO A 74 -6.62 4.13 6.62
CA PRO A 74 -7.58 5.01 7.28
C PRO A 74 -7.08 6.45 7.23
N PRO A 75 -7.97 7.46 7.20
CA PRO A 75 -7.58 8.86 7.30
C PRO A 75 -6.76 9.11 8.56
N SER A 76 -5.68 9.87 8.45
CA SER A 76 -4.88 10.21 9.63
C SER A 76 -5.69 11.10 10.59
N SER A 77 -5.49 10.95 11.90
CA SER A 77 -6.13 11.81 12.90
C SER A 77 -5.72 13.29 12.74
N GLY A 78 -4.58 13.56 12.12
CA GLY A 78 -4.15 14.90 11.74
C GLY A 78 -4.95 15.49 10.59
N ALA A 79 -5.45 14.67 9.69
CA ALA A 79 -6.29 15.09 8.58
C ALA A 79 -7.71 15.50 9.01
N LEU A 80 -8.14 15.05 10.18
CA LEU A 80 -9.38 15.51 10.84
C LEU A 80 -9.18 16.89 11.54
N LYS A 81 -8.02 17.52 11.43
CA LYS A 81 -7.72 18.84 11.97
C LYS A 81 -8.28 19.91 11.05
N ILE A 82 -9.42 20.45 11.39
CA ILE A 82 -9.88 21.74 10.87
C ILE A 82 -9.19 22.83 11.70
N LEU A 83 -8.11 23.38 11.19
CA LEU A 83 -7.54 24.62 11.72
C LEU A 83 -8.05 25.75 10.85
N ASN A 84 -9.22 26.29 11.16
CA ASN A 84 -9.60 27.61 10.72
C ASN A 84 -9.11 28.63 11.76
N PHE A 85 -7.98 29.24 11.49
CA PHE A 85 -7.57 30.44 12.22
C PHE A 85 -8.38 31.60 11.63
N GLY A 86 -9.45 32.02 12.32
CA GLY A 86 -10.04 33.35 12.13
C GLY A 86 -11.43 33.46 11.55
N GLU A 87 -12.03 32.48 10.96
CA GLU A 87 -13.44 32.47 10.56
C GLU A 87 -14.12 31.23 11.13
N GLY A 88 -15.36 31.40 11.62
CA GLY A 88 -16.06 30.37 12.38
C GLY A 88 -15.99 29.00 11.74
N LEU A 89 -15.94 27.98 12.57
CA LEU A 89 -15.95 26.59 12.20
C LEU A 89 -17.10 26.31 11.22
N GLU A 90 -16.84 26.44 9.93
CA GLU A 90 -17.71 25.78 8.99
C GLU A 90 -17.49 24.29 9.15
N GLU A 91 -18.56 23.60 9.42
CA GLU A 91 -18.71 22.15 9.33
C GLU A 91 -18.50 21.64 7.89
N SER A 92 -17.55 22.20 7.14
CA SER A 92 -17.04 21.53 5.96
C SER A 92 -16.28 20.32 6.47
N GLY A 93 -17.05 19.38 6.99
CA GLY A 93 -16.56 18.07 7.33
C GLY A 93 -15.75 17.61 6.16
N LEU A 94 -14.44 17.60 6.33
CA LEU A 94 -13.57 16.88 5.45
C LEU A 94 -14.08 15.43 5.50
N ASP A 95 -15.02 15.14 4.62
CA ASP A 95 -15.46 13.76 4.37
C ASP A 95 -14.32 13.06 3.65
N LEU A 96 -13.18 12.97 4.40
CA LEU A 96 -12.02 12.29 3.93
C LEU A 96 -12.36 10.81 3.89
N GLU A 97 -12.61 10.37 2.69
CA GLU A 97 -12.69 8.93 2.45
C GLU A 97 -11.33 8.29 2.72
N ALA A 98 -11.38 7.07 3.19
CA ALA A 98 -10.18 6.26 3.33
C ALA A 98 -9.49 6.06 1.97
N GLU A 99 -8.18 6.11 1.96
CA GLU A 99 -7.41 5.69 0.80
C GLU A 99 -7.66 4.21 0.53
N LYS A 100 -7.95 3.88 -0.71
CA LYS A 100 -8.11 2.50 -1.18
C LYS A 100 -7.16 2.27 -2.32
N SER A 101 -6.54 1.11 -2.37
CA SER A 101 -5.65 0.77 -3.48
C SER A 101 -5.95 -0.61 -4.06
N TRP A 102 -5.69 -0.77 -5.34
CA TRP A 102 -5.51 -2.06 -5.98
C TRP A 102 -4.03 -2.27 -6.25
N ASN A 103 -3.46 -3.27 -5.59
CA ASN A 103 -2.06 -3.66 -5.75
C ASN A 103 -2.00 -4.90 -6.65
N LYS A 104 -1.23 -4.81 -7.72
CA LYS A 104 -1.01 -5.88 -8.70
C LYS A 104 0.47 -6.14 -8.78
N GLU A 105 0.87 -7.39 -8.75
CA GLU A 105 2.27 -7.80 -8.79
C GLU A 105 2.41 -9.07 -9.62
N ILE A 106 3.51 -9.16 -10.35
CA ILE A 106 3.95 -10.39 -11.03
C ILE A 106 5.48 -10.46 -10.96
N GLY A 107 6.00 -11.63 -10.67
CA GLY A 107 7.44 -11.80 -10.54
C GLY A 107 7.90 -13.24 -10.75
N ILE A 108 9.21 -13.38 -10.75
CA ILE A 108 9.91 -14.64 -10.77
C ILE A 108 11.02 -14.61 -9.72
N ARG A 109 11.18 -15.70 -9.01
CA ARG A 109 12.30 -15.90 -8.07
C ARG A 109 12.86 -17.30 -8.19
N GLY A 110 14.12 -17.44 -7.88
CA GLY A 110 14.75 -18.74 -7.95
C GLY A 110 16.17 -18.76 -7.41
N ASN A 111 16.76 -19.94 -7.50
CA ASN A 111 18.14 -20.21 -7.13
C ASN A 111 18.87 -20.85 -8.29
N LEU A 112 19.97 -20.23 -8.70
CA LEU A 112 20.88 -20.71 -9.73
C LEU A 112 22.25 -20.95 -9.08
N SER A 113 22.44 -22.11 -8.46
CA SER A 113 23.72 -22.48 -7.84
C SER A 113 24.33 -21.41 -6.89
N LEU A 114 24.92 -20.36 -7.46
CA LEU A 114 25.59 -19.26 -6.76
C LEU A 114 24.78 -17.96 -6.70
N LEU A 115 23.56 -17.95 -7.23
CA LEU A 115 22.75 -16.75 -7.35
C LEU A 115 21.32 -17.04 -6.89
N ASP A 116 20.89 -16.37 -5.83
CA ASP A 116 19.48 -16.23 -5.49
C ASP A 116 18.97 -14.95 -6.16
N TYR A 117 17.84 -15.01 -6.84
CA TYR A 117 17.28 -13.87 -7.54
C TYR A 117 15.76 -13.75 -7.35
N GLU A 118 15.30 -12.51 -7.37
CA GLU A 118 13.88 -12.16 -7.43
C GLU A 118 13.74 -10.92 -8.31
N ILE A 119 12.80 -10.98 -9.25
CA ILE A 119 12.43 -9.86 -10.12
C ILE A 119 10.92 -9.77 -10.08
N ALA A 120 10.41 -8.60 -9.71
CA ALA A 120 8.97 -8.34 -9.65
C ALA A 120 8.63 -7.03 -10.33
N GLY A 121 7.55 -7.03 -11.11
CA GLY A 121 6.89 -5.82 -11.58
C GLY A 121 5.62 -5.60 -10.79
N PHE A 122 5.33 -4.35 -10.43
CA PHE A 122 4.15 -3.99 -9.68
C PHE A 122 3.42 -2.78 -10.27
N HIS A 123 2.12 -2.73 -9.99
CA HIS A 123 1.26 -1.60 -10.34
C HIS A 123 0.25 -1.38 -9.22
N ILE A 124 0.18 -0.14 -8.72
CA ILE A 124 -0.67 0.26 -7.61
C ILE A 124 -1.58 1.39 -8.09
N ASP A 125 -2.88 1.15 -8.11
CA ASP A 125 -3.90 2.16 -8.34
C ASP A 125 -4.40 2.64 -6.98
N ILE A 126 -4.19 3.92 -6.65
CA ILE A 126 -4.59 4.52 -5.37
C ILE A 126 -5.76 5.48 -5.64
N GLU A 127 -6.84 5.30 -4.90
CA GLU A 127 -8.01 6.18 -4.88
C GLU A 127 -8.04 6.97 -3.58
N ASN A 128 -8.51 8.22 -3.64
CA ASN A 128 -8.65 9.11 -2.49
C ASN A 128 -7.34 9.38 -1.74
N LEU A 129 -6.23 9.49 -2.47
CA LEU A 129 -4.94 9.84 -1.85
C LEU A 129 -5.06 11.19 -1.14
N VAL A 130 -4.81 11.20 0.17
CA VAL A 130 -4.83 12.40 1.00
C VAL A 130 -3.42 12.93 1.16
N ALA A 131 -3.14 14.10 0.58
CA ALA A 131 -1.87 14.77 0.78
C ALA A 131 -2.02 15.98 1.71
N ALA A 132 -1.03 16.15 2.59
CA ALA A 132 -0.88 17.35 3.37
C ALA A 132 -0.20 18.44 2.54
N GLY A 133 -0.91 19.52 2.20
CA GLY A 133 -0.32 20.71 1.60
C GLY A 133 0.56 21.47 2.60
N ARG A 134 1.62 22.12 2.10
CA ARG A 134 2.34 23.11 2.92
C ARG A 134 1.38 24.25 3.23
N GLY A 135 0.98 24.34 4.48
CA GLY A 135 0.30 25.54 4.96
C GLY A 135 -1.16 25.40 5.35
N THR A 136 -1.80 24.22 5.48
CA THR A 136 -3.05 24.12 6.28
C THR A 136 -4.14 23.19 5.79
N ALA A 137 -4.21 22.79 4.54
CA ALA A 137 -5.33 21.97 4.09
C ALA A 137 -4.88 20.59 3.64
N PHE A 138 -5.41 19.55 4.27
CA PHE A 138 -5.41 18.22 3.68
C PHE A 138 -6.35 18.25 2.47
N LYS A 139 -5.87 17.80 1.33
CA LYS A 139 -6.68 17.69 0.12
C LYS A 139 -6.69 16.25 -0.35
N ASN A 140 -7.84 15.83 -0.81
CA ASN A 140 -7.94 14.62 -1.61
C ASN A 140 -7.33 14.92 -2.98
N LEU A 141 -6.23 14.25 -3.31
CA LEU A 141 -5.53 14.41 -4.59
C LEU A 141 -6.18 13.62 -5.72
N GLY A 142 -7.23 12.85 -5.43
CA GLY A 142 -7.89 12.03 -6.43
C GLY A 142 -7.20 10.69 -6.63
N LYS A 143 -6.94 10.32 -7.90
CA LYS A 143 -6.37 9.03 -8.27
C LYS A 143 -4.90 9.15 -8.63
N VAL A 144 -4.10 8.24 -8.07
CA VAL A 144 -2.66 8.16 -8.30
C VAL A 144 -2.30 6.74 -8.72
N ASN A 145 -1.51 6.61 -9.78
CA ASN A 145 -0.91 5.36 -10.20
C ASN A 145 0.57 5.35 -9.83
N SER A 146 0.99 4.24 -9.24
CA SER A 146 2.41 3.97 -8.96
C SER A 146 2.77 2.63 -9.54
N GLN A 147 3.84 2.57 -10.34
CA GLN A 147 4.30 1.33 -10.96
C GLN A 147 5.80 1.25 -10.98
N GLY A 148 6.32 0.04 -11.00
CA GLY A 148 7.77 -0.13 -10.97
C GLY A 148 8.21 -1.56 -11.17
N ILE A 149 9.54 -1.69 -11.05
CA ILE A 149 10.23 -2.98 -11.10
C ILE A 149 11.18 -3.05 -9.92
N GLU A 150 11.17 -4.17 -9.23
CA GLU A 150 12.12 -4.49 -8.17
C GLU A 150 12.97 -5.68 -8.60
N VAL A 151 14.27 -5.56 -8.36
CA VAL A 151 15.25 -6.62 -8.61
C VAL A 151 16.06 -6.83 -7.35
N ARG A 152 16.13 -8.06 -6.89
CA ARG A 152 17.01 -8.49 -5.82
C ARG A 152 17.86 -9.65 -6.30
N SER A 153 19.15 -9.61 -5.99
CA SER A 153 20.11 -10.64 -6.35
C SER A 153 21.13 -10.83 -5.23
N ASP A 154 21.28 -12.05 -4.74
CA ASP A 154 22.24 -12.41 -3.71
C ASP A 154 23.26 -13.40 -4.32
N PHE A 155 24.50 -12.95 -4.48
CA PHE A 155 25.62 -13.75 -4.98
C PHE A 155 26.28 -14.50 -3.81
N LEU A 156 26.19 -15.82 -3.83
CA LEU A 156 26.58 -16.71 -2.73
C LEU A 156 28.01 -17.22 -2.90
N PHE A 157 28.99 -16.32 -2.91
CA PHE A 157 30.42 -16.68 -3.10
C PHE A 157 30.98 -17.54 -1.98
N SER A 158 30.35 -17.52 -0.78
CA SER A 158 30.70 -18.43 0.32
C SER A 158 30.51 -19.90 -0.05
N LYS A 159 29.69 -20.23 -1.06
CA LYS A 159 29.56 -21.59 -1.60
C LYS A 159 30.80 -22.05 -2.42
N LEU A 160 31.62 -21.11 -2.92
CA LEU A 160 32.88 -21.43 -3.58
C LEU A 160 34.00 -21.62 -2.58
N ALA A 161 34.08 -20.74 -1.60
CA ALA A 161 35.05 -20.85 -0.50
C ALA A 161 34.46 -20.12 0.73
N SER A 162 34.56 -20.75 1.90
CA SER A 162 33.89 -20.29 3.14
C SER A 162 34.37 -18.90 3.63
N PHE A 163 35.55 -18.45 3.17
CA PHE A 163 36.08 -17.13 3.52
C PHE A 163 35.60 -15.99 2.58
N LEU A 164 34.92 -16.33 1.48
CA LEU A 164 34.40 -15.32 0.56
C LEU A 164 33.10 -14.74 1.09
N PRO A 165 32.89 -13.41 1.03
CA PRO A 165 31.66 -12.78 1.40
C PRO A 165 30.57 -13.05 0.37
N ASN A 166 29.30 -13.12 0.82
CA ASN A 166 28.15 -13.02 -0.08
C ASN A 166 27.88 -11.54 -0.38
N ILE A 167 27.40 -11.25 -1.59
CA ILE A 167 27.11 -9.89 -2.04
C ILE A 167 25.62 -9.83 -2.44
N GLY A 168 24.87 -8.98 -1.75
CA GLY A 168 23.48 -8.67 -2.08
C GLY A 168 23.38 -7.36 -2.87
N VAL A 169 22.58 -7.36 -3.92
CA VAL A 169 22.23 -6.18 -4.72
C VAL A 169 20.72 -6.06 -4.77
N ALA A 170 20.20 -4.86 -4.48
CA ALA A 170 18.81 -4.53 -4.66
C ALA A 170 18.68 -3.27 -5.53
N TYR A 171 17.72 -3.30 -6.45
CA TYR A 171 17.41 -2.18 -7.33
C TYR A 171 15.91 -2.02 -7.43
N THR A 172 15.41 -0.78 -7.30
CA THR A 172 14.01 -0.45 -7.49
C THR A 172 13.89 0.71 -8.46
N TYR A 173 13.08 0.54 -9.49
CA TYR A 173 12.61 1.62 -10.35
C TYR A 173 11.16 1.91 -10.05
N LEU A 174 10.81 3.18 -9.80
CA LEU A 174 9.47 3.62 -9.46
C LEU A 174 9.07 4.79 -10.33
N SER A 175 7.86 4.74 -10.89
CA SER A 175 7.21 5.83 -11.59
C SER A 175 5.82 6.06 -11.00
N THR A 176 5.52 7.31 -10.64
CA THR A 176 4.23 7.68 -10.05
C THR A 176 3.63 8.81 -10.85
N SER A 177 2.32 8.74 -11.13
CA SER A 177 1.57 9.76 -11.84
C SER A 177 0.21 10.01 -11.20
N VAL A 178 -0.21 11.27 -11.17
CA VAL A 178 -1.58 11.66 -10.82
C VAL A 178 -2.44 11.50 -12.06
N VAL A 179 -3.47 10.65 -11.98
CA VAL A 179 -4.34 10.31 -13.12
C VAL A 179 -5.58 11.21 -13.17
N ASP A 180 -6.12 11.53 -11.98
CA ASP A 180 -7.30 12.38 -11.85
C ASP A 180 -7.19 13.13 -10.51
N GLY A 181 -7.21 14.44 -10.55
CA GLY A 181 -7.12 15.27 -9.36
C GLY A 181 -6.62 16.67 -9.65
N THR A 182 -6.75 17.54 -8.68
CA THR A 182 -6.26 18.92 -8.79
C THR A 182 -4.76 18.93 -8.57
N ILE A 183 -3.99 19.08 -9.63
CA ILE A 183 -2.57 19.39 -9.52
C ILE A 183 -2.47 20.78 -8.89
N ILE A 184 -1.91 20.86 -7.70
CA ILE A 184 -1.56 22.16 -7.09
C ILE A 184 -0.30 22.65 -7.83
N SER A 185 -0.49 23.29 -8.98
CA SER A 185 0.57 24.01 -9.67
C SER A 185 0.78 25.36 -8.99
N ASN A 186 1.44 25.39 -7.85
CA ASN A 186 2.02 26.58 -7.28
C ASN A 186 3.32 26.20 -6.58
N ILE A 187 4.31 25.84 -7.40
CA ILE A 187 5.71 25.94 -7.02
C ILE A 187 6.31 26.93 -8.02
N GLN A 188 6.29 28.20 -7.68
CA GLN A 188 7.25 29.19 -8.12
C GLN A 188 8.34 29.31 -7.08
#